data_2a35b23ded1ac7f9a893d9aa3fb2712b
#
_entry.id   2a35b23ded1ac7f9a893d9aa3fb2712b
#
_cell.length_a   1.000
_cell.length_b   1.000
_cell.length_c   1.000
_cell.angle_alpha   90.00
_cell.angle_beta   90.00
_cell.angle_gamma   90.00
#
_symmetry.space_group_name_H-M   'P 1'
#
loop_
_entity.id
_entity.type
_entity.pdbx_description
1 polymer ?
#
loop_
_entity_poly.entity_id
_entity_poly.type
_entity_poly.pdbx_seq_one_letter_code
_entity_poly.pdbx_strand_id
1 'polypeptide(L)'
;MKISVTGATGFVGKALVADLLSKACEVNALVRQSSSELPLSVTQLVVGDLALDDSFSFLREVFSGVEVVVHTAARVHMMNDDSSVPLTEFRKVNRDVTLVLARLASELGVKRFVFLSSIKVNGEITRASHPFTPDD
;
A
#
# COMPACT_ATOMS: atom_id res chain seq x y z
N MET A 1 -10.39 7.85 14.27
CA MET A 1 -9.68 8.15 13.02
C MET A 1 -9.87 6.96 12.09
N LYS A 2 -10.33 7.21 10.87
CA LYS A 2 -10.57 6.18 9.86
C LYS A 2 -9.39 6.08 8.91
N ILE A 3 -8.79 4.89 8.80
CA ILE A 3 -7.55 4.65 8.06
C ILE A 3 -7.76 3.53 7.04
N SER A 4 -7.40 3.77 5.80
CA SER A 4 -7.35 2.72 4.77
C SER A 4 -5.93 2.23 4.57
N VAL A 5 -5.74 0.91 4.58
CA VAL A 5 -4.43 0.26 4.43
C VAL A 5 -4.45 -0.65 3.20
N THR A 6 -3.56 -0.42 2.24
CA THR A 6 -3.29 -1.39 1.18
C THR A 6 -2.14 -2.30 1.60
N GLY A 7 -2.11 -3.53 1.12
CA GLY A 7 -1.07 -4.49 1.53
C GLY A 7 -1.21 -4.99 2.97
N ALA A 8 -2.41 -4.85 3.56
CA ALA A 8 -2.71 -5.21 4.93
C ALA A 8 -2.43 -6.68 5.30
N THR A 9 -2.43 -7.59 4.32
CA THR A 9 -2.10 -9.02 4.50
C THR A 9 -0.60 -9.32 4.41
N GLY A 10 0.22 -8.34 4.02
CA GLY A 10 1.66 -8.48 3.96
C GLY A 10 2.33 -8.39 5.34
N PHE A 11 3.64 -8.67 5.39
CA PHE A 11 4.42 -8.68 6.63
C PHE A 11 4.31 -7.35 7.41
N VAL A 12 4.59 -6.23 6.75
CA VAL A 12 4.50 -4.90 7.38
C VAL A 12 3.04 -4.52 7.62
N GLY A 13 2.15 -4.82 6.65
CA GLY A 13 0.74 -4.45 6.74
C GLY A 13 0.03 -5.08 7.94
N LYS A 14 0.27 -6.34 8.25
CA LYS A 14 -0.30 -7.01 9.43
C LYS A 14 0.14 -6.36 10.74
N ALA A 15 1.43 -6.05 10.87
CA ALA A 15 1.96 -5.38 12.05
C ALA A 15 1.36 -3.97 12.22
N LEU A 16 1.26 -3.22 11.12
CA LEU A 16 0.61 -1.91 11.09
C LEU A 16 -0.86 -1.99 11.50
N VAL A 17 -1.63 -2.91 10.94
CA VAL A 17 -3.04 -3.10 11.28
C VAL A 17 -3.21 -3.39 12.76
N ALA A 18 -2.39 -4.27 13.34
CA ALA A 18 -2.43 -4.58 14.77
C ALA A 18 -2.14 -3.34 15.64
N ASP A 19 -1.13 -2.55 15.27
CA ASP A 19 -0.80 -1.30 15.97
C ASP A 19 -1.93 -0.26 15.88
N LEU A 20 -2.52 -0.08 14.71
CA LEU A 20 -3.64 0.86 14.51
C LEU A 20 -4.88 0.47 15.32
N LEU A 21 -5.21 -0.81 15.38
CA LEU A 21 -6.33 -1.31 16.20
C LEU A 21 -6.07 -1.09 17.69
N SER A 22 -4.82 -1.28 18.16
CA SER A 22 -4.46 -1.03 19.55
C SER A 22 -4.66 0.44 19.97
N LYS A 23 -4.63 1.36 19.01
CA LYS A 23 -4.87 2.80 19.14
C LYS A 23 -6.32 3.21 18.87
N ALA A 24 -7.23 2.23 18.86
CA ALA A 24 -8.66 2.43 18.63
C ALA A 24 -8.97 3.15 17.28
N CYS A 25 -8.15 2.94 16.25
CA CYS A 25 -8.44 3.41 14.91
C CYS A 25 -9.43 2.48 14.21
N GLU A 26 -10.30 3.05 13.40
CA GLU A 26 -11.13 2.31 12.44
C GLU A 26 -10.27 1.96 11.23
N VAL A 27 -10.09 0.67 10.94
CA VAL A 27 -9.19 0.22 9.89
C VAL A 27 -9.97 -0.46 8.75
N ASN A 28 -9.84 0.10 7.56
CA ASN A 28 -10.26 -0.50 6.29
C ASN A 28 -9.04 -1.14 5.63
N ALA A 29 -9.05 -2.45 5.44
CA ALA A 29 -8.02 -3.17 4.70
C ALA A 29 -8.46 -3.36 3.25
N LEU A 30 -7.74 -2.75 2.31
CA LEU A 30 -7.93 -2.98 0.88
C LEU A 30 -7.20 -4.27 0.51
N VAL A 31 -7.96 -5.29 0.16
CA VAL A 31 -7.43 -6.64 -0.09
C VAL A 31 -7.82 -7.12 -1.50
N ARG A 32 -6.97 -7.95 -2.10
CA ARG A 32 -7.30 -8.59 -3.39
C ARG A 32 -8.42 -9.62 -3.26
N GLN A 33 -8.43 -10.32 -2.14
CA GLN A 33 -9.45 -11.29 -1.74
C GLN A 33 -9.54 -11.31 -0.22
N SER A 34 -10.67 -11.71 0.33
CA SER A 34 -10.85 -11.84 1.78
C SER A 34 -9.81 -12.76 2.41
N SER A 35 -9.34 -12.40 3.59
CA SER A 35 -8.29 -13.14 4.31
C SER A 35 -8.73 -13.39 5.76
N SER A 36 -8.61 -14.63 6.21
CA SER A 36 -8.82 -15.02 7.61
C SER A 36 -7.66 -14.61 8.53
N GLU A 37 -6.57 -14.11 7.96
CA GLU A 37 -5.38 -13.69 8.73
C GLU A 37 -5.53 -12.28 9.33
N LEU A 38 -6.53 -11.50 8.90
CA LEU A 38 -6.83 -10.18 9.46
C LEU A 38 -7.84 -10.32 10.62
N PRO A 39 -7.69 -9.51 11.68
CA PRO A 39 -8.64 -9.48 12.80
C PRO A 39 -10.07 -9.18 12.34
N LEU A 40 -11.07 -9.77 13.00
CA LEU A 40 -12.49 -9.56 12.69
C LEU A 40 -12.95 -8.09 12.84
N SER A 41 -12.23 -7.30 13.63
CA SER A 41 -12.48 -5.87 13.79
C SER A 41 -12.04 -5.01 12.61
N VAL A 42 -11.35 -5.59 11.63
CA VAL A 42 -10.92 -4.91 10.39
C VAL A 42 -12.02 -5.03 9.35
N THR A 43 -12.43 -3.92 8.78
CA THR A 43 -13.30 -3.94 7.60
C THR A 43 -12.49 -4.29 6.37
N GLN A 44 -12.69 -5.47 5.81
CA GLN A 44 -12.02 -5.89 4.58
C GLN A 44 -12.81 -5.42 3.36
N LEU A 45 -12.17 -4.62 2.53
CA LEU A 45 -12.72 -4.14 1.26
C LEU A 45 -12.03 -4.87 0.11
N VAL A 46 -12.75 -5.74 -0.54
CA VAL A 46 -12.21 -6.55 -1.65
C VAL A 46 -12.20 -5.68 -2.91
N VAL A 47 -11.04 -5.19 -3.24
CA VAL A 47 -10.80 -4.28 -4.39
C VAL A 47 -10.20 -4.99 -5.60
N GLY A 48 -9.92 -6.30 -5.48
CA GLY A 48 -9.24 -7.04 -6.54
C GLY A 48 -7.79 -6.61 -6.73
N ASP A 49 -7.30 -6.76 -7.96
CA ASP A 49 -5.96 -6.31 -8.31
C ASP A 49 -5.97 -4.81 -8.62
N LEU A 50 -5.32 -4.03 -7.78
CA LEU A 50 -5.18 -2.57 -7.93
C LEU A 50 -4.48 -2.14 -9.23
N ALA A 51 -3.79 -3.06 -9.92
CA ALA A 51 -3.17 -2.79 -11.21
C ALA A 51 -4.14 -2.88 -12.40
N LEU A 52 -5.41 -3.23 -12.18
CA LEU A 52 -6.45 -3.27 -13.21
C LEU A 52 -7.28 -1.99 -13.17
N ASP A 53 -7.56 -1.42 -14.34
CA ASP A 53 -8.25 -0.12 -14.48
C ASP A 53 -9.65 -0.08 -13.87
N ASP A 54 -10.35 -1.21 -13.82
CA ASP A 54 -11.71 -1.30 -13.28
C ASP A 54 -11.82 -1.07 -11.77
N SER A 55 -10.69 -1.13 -11.05
CA SER A 55 -10.66 -0.96 -9.59
C SER A 55 -10.90 0.48 -9.14
N PHE A 56 -10.68 1.49 -10.00
CA PHE A 56 -10.62 2.89 -9.57
C PHE A 56 -11.97 3.54 -9.27
N SER A 57 -13.05 3.15 -9.93
CA SER A 57 -14.39 3.66 -9.62
C SER A 57 -14.82 3.27 -8.20
N PHE A 58 -14.57 2.03 -7.81
CA PHE A 58 -14.86 1.52 -6.48
C PHE A 58 -13.98 2.17 -5.39
N LEU A 59 -12.73 2.48 -5.70
CA LEU A 59 -11.82 3.15 -4.76
C LEU A 59 -12.31 4.54 -4.33
N ARG A 60 -13.12 5.24 -5.14
CA ARG A 60 -13.74 6.51 -4.74
C ARG A 60 -14.70 6.31 -3.56
N GLU A 61 -15.49 5.26 -3.57
CA GLU A 61 -16.39 4.92 -2.45
C GLU A 61 -15.58 4.50 -1.22
N VAL A 62 -14.55 3.68 -1.43
CA VAL A 62 -13.69 3.16 -0.36
C VAL A 62 -12.93 4.27 0.38
N PHE A 63 -12.54 5.34 -0.31
CA PHE A 63 -11.82 6.48 0.29
C PHE A 63 -12.75 7.56 0.84
N SER A 64 -14.05 7.44 0.65
CA SER A 64 -15.02 8.38 1.22
C SER A 64 -14.97 8.37 2.76
N GLY A 65 -14.75 9.55 3.35
CA GLY A 65 -14.65 9.72 4.81
C GLY A 65 -13.38 9.13 5.44
N VAL A 66 -12.41 8.66 4.64
CA VAL A 66 -11.10 8.20 5.12
C VAL A 66 -10.23 9.41 5.43
N GLU A 67 -9.58 9.41 6.58
CA GLU A 67 -8.68 10.49 7.00
C GLU A 67 -7.23 10.24 6.57
N VAL A 68 -6.81 8.98 6.59
CA VAL A 68 -5.43 8.59 6.26
C VAL A 68 -5.44 7.36 5.37
N VAL A 69 -4.63 7.38 4.33
CA VAL A 69 -4.32 6.19 3.51
C VAL A 69 -2.88 5.79 3.76
N VAL A 70 -2.65 4.52 4.10
CA VAL A 70 -1.30 3.94 4.22
C VAL A 70 -1.12 2.90 3.14
N HIS A 71 -0.21 3.19 2.22
CA HIS A 71 0.07 2.34 1.06
C HIS A 71 1.32 1.51 1.30
N THR A 72 1.11 0.23 1.65
CA THR A 72 2.18 -0.76 1.85
C THR A 72 2.16 -1.88 0.80
N ALA A 73 1.16 -1.87 -0.09
CA ALA A 73 1.12 -2.83 -1.18
C ALA A 73 2.25 -2.57 -2.17
N ALA A 74 2.98 -3.62 -2.52
CA ALA A 74 4.03 -3.58 -3.52
C ALA A 74 4.18 -4.94 -4.20
N ARG A 75 4.60 -4.93 -5.46
CA ARG A 75 5.17 -6.10 -6.11
C ARG A 75 6.64 -6.18 -5.71
N VAL A 76 6.98 -7.19 -4.92
CA VAL A 76 8.35 -7.48 -4.47
C VAL A 76 8.89 -8.71 -5.20
N HIS A 77 10.17 -9.04 -5.00
CA HIS A 77 10.88 -10.10 -5.70
C HIS A 77 10.03 -11.37 -5.93
N MET A 78 9.74 -11.62 -7.21
CA MET A 78 9.25 -12.92 -7.67
C MET A 78 10.48 -13.70 -8.14
N MET A 79 10.88 -14.73 -7.39
CA MET A 79 12.04 -15.59 -7.73
C MET A 79 11.90 -16.26 -9.11
N ASN A 80 10.66 -16.44 -9.59
CA ASN A 80 10.32 -16.89 -10.92
C ASN A 80 9.30 -15.90 -11.50
N ASP A 81 9.80 -14.82 -12.11
CA ASP A 81 8.93 -13.89 -12.85
C ASP A 81 8.85 -14.36 -14.30
N ASP A 82 7.80 -15.11 -14.64
CA ASP A 82 7.53 -15.61 -15.98
C ASP A 82 7.07 -14.49 -16.95
N SER A 83 7.01 -13.23 -16.49
CA SER A 83 6.63 -12.12 -17.36
C SER A 83 7.72 -11.81 -18.37
N SER A 84 7.32 -11.63 -19.64
CA SER A 84 8.22 -11.25 -20.72
C SER A 84 8.81 -9.84 -20.54
N VAL A 85 8.23 -8.99 -19.67
CA VAL A 85 8.66 -7.62 -19.39
C VAL A 85 8.52 -7.28 -17.91
N PRO A 86 9.36 -7.84 -17.02
CA PRO A 86 9.24 -7.67 -15.56
C PRO A 86 9.19 -6.21 -15.10
N LEU A 87 10.01 -5.34 -15.69
CA LEU A 87 10.07 -3.92 -15.33
C LEU A 87 8.72 -3.20 -15.55
N THR A 88 8.00 -3.53 -16.60
CA THR A 88 6.67 -2.96 -16.86
C THR A 88 5.69 -3.36 -15.78
N GLU A 89 5.67 -4.62 -15.38
CA GLU A 89 4.81 -5.13 -14.32
C GLU A 89 5.17 -4.52 -12.94
N PHE A 90 6.47 -4.37 -12.63
CA PHE A 90 6.90 -3.66 -11.44
C PHE A 90 6.47 -2.20 -11.43
N ARG A 91 6.60 -1.48 -12.55
CA ARG A 91 6.18 -0.09 -12.69
C ARG A 91 4.67 0.06 -12.53
N LYS A 92 3.90 -0.82 -13.17
CA LYS A 92 2.45 -0.82 -13.08
C LYS A 92 1.96 -0.88 -11.63
N VAL A 93 2.49 -1.82 -10.84
CA VAL A 93 2.07 -1.99 -9.43
C VAL A 93 2.71 -0.95 -8.50
N ASN A 94 4.03 -0.74 -8.59
CA ASN A 94 4.74 0.05 -7.57
C ASN A 94 4.79 1.56 -7.88
N ARG A 95 4.57 1.97 -9.13
CA ARG A 95 4.56 3.38 -9.53
C ARG A 95 3.16 3.86 -9.88
N ASP A 96 2.52 3.21 -10.86
CA ASP A 96 1.29 3.74 -11.46
C ASP A 96 0.13 3.65 -10.48
N VAL A 97 -0.03 2.51 -9.80
CA VAL A 97 -1.03 2.34 -8.73
C VAL A 97 -0.79 3.36 -7.62
N THR A 98 0.45 3.53 -7.15
CA THR A 98 0.78 4.51 -6.09
C THR A 98 0.36 5.91 -6.49
N LEU A 99 0.67 6.34 -7.73
CA LEU A 99 0.29 7.67 -8.23
C LEU A 99 -1.22 7.85 -8.32
N VAL A 100 -1.95 6.83 -8.78
CA VAL A 100 -3.42 6.89 -8.87
C VAL A 100 -4.03 6.98 -7.47
N LEU A 101 -3.60 6.15 -6.53
CA LEU A 101 -4.09 6.19 -5.16
C LEU A 101 -3.82 7.53 -4.48
N ALA A 102 -2.62 8.09 -4.67
CA ALA A 102 -2.27 9.39 -4.11
C ALA A 102 -3.12 10.53 -4.69
N ARG A 103 -3.34 10.55 -6.01
CA ARG A 103 -4.23 11.52 -6.68
C ARG A 103 -5.65 11.39 -6.17
N LEU A 104 -6.19 10.19 -6.12
CA LEU A 104 -7.53 9.92 -5.65
C LEU A 104 -7.72 10.33 -4.19
N ALA A 105 -6.75 10.02 -3.33
CA ALA A 105 -6.74 10.46 -1.93
C ALA A 105 -6.79 11.99 -1.83
N SER A 106 -6.01 12.70 -2.64
CA SER A 106 -6.03 14.17 -2.70
C SER A 106 -7.38 14.71 -3.17
N GLU A 107 -7.94 14.16 -4.25
CA GLU A 107 -9.25 14.57 -4.79
C GLU A 107 -10.41 14.40 -3.78
N LEU A 108 -10.33 13.39 -2.94
CA LEU A 108 -11.34 13.04 -1.94
C LEU A 108 -11.11 13.68 -0.57
N GLY A 109 -10.10 14.54 -0.44
CA GLY A 109 -9.83 15.28 0.78
C GLY A 109 -9.23 14.42 1.90
N VAL A 110 -8.59 13.31 1.58
CA VAL A 110 -7.81 12.52 2.54
C VAL A 110 -6.70 13.40 3.12
N LYS A 111 -6.64 13.50 4.44
CA LYS A 111 -5.71 14.42 5.14
C LYS A 111 -4.25 14.01 4.98
N ARG A 112 -3.97 12.71 4.86
CA ARG A 112 -2.61 12.20 4.75
C ARG A 112 -2.55 10.92 3.91
N PHE A 113 -1.63 10.92 2.96
CA PHE A 113 -1.23 9.72 2.21
C PHE A 113 0.18 9.33 2.63
N VAL A 114 0.33 8.13 3.19
CA VAL A 114 1.62 7.58 3.64
C VAL A 114 2.01 6.45 2.69
N PHE A 115 3.12 6.61 1.99
CA PHE A 115 3.68 5.59 1.12
C PHE A 115 4.91 4.96 1.76
N LEU A 116 4.89 3.63 1.89
CA LEU A 116 6.06 2.90 2.36
C LEU A 116 6.98 2.61 1.18
N SER A 117 8.04 3.37 1.09
CA SER A 117 9.09 3.21 0.08
C SER A 117 10.11 2.15 0.51
N SER A 118 11.29 2.18 -0.01
CA SER A 118 12.39 1.26 0.29
C SER A 118 13.70 2.02 0.38
N ILE A 119 14.59 1.58 1.27
CA ILE A 119 15.98 2.08 1.33
C ILE A 119 16.73 1.88 0.01
N LYS A 120 16.30 0.96 -0.83
CA LYS A 120 16.88 0.73 -2.16
C LYS A 120 16.74 1.90 -3.13
N VAL A 121 15.87 2.88 -2.83
CA VAL A 121 15.81 4.12 -3.63
C VAL A 121 17.05 4.97 -3.48
N ASN A 122 17.79 4.82 -2.37
CA ASN A 122 19.04 5.51 -2.09
C ASN A 122 20.24 4.78 -2.72
N GLY A 123 20.13 3.46 -2.98
CA GLY A 123 21.18 2.66 -3.61
C GLY A 123 21.19 1.20 -3.14
N GLU A 124 22.07 0.42 -3.74
CA GLU A 124 22.20 -1.01 -3.44
C GLU A 124 23.21 -1.28 -2.32
N ILE A 125 24.24 -0.46 -2.18
CA ILE A 125 25.38 -0.68 -1.27
C ILE A 125 25.80 0.66 -0.66
N THR A 126 26.01 0.69 0.65
CA THR A 126 26.64 1.81 1.35
C THR A 126 28.14 1.62 1.44
N ARG A 127 28.89 2.71 1.55
CA ARG A 127 30.32 2.65 1.93
C ARG A 127 30.43 2.41 3.43
N ALA A 128 31.52 1.75 3.85
CA ALA A 128 31.81 1.59 5.28
C ALA A 128 31.79 2.94 6.01
N SER A 129 31.13 3.00 7.15
CA SER A 129 30.93 4.22 7.96
C SER A 129 30.13 5.37 7.31
N HIS A 130 29.48 5.13 6.15
CA HIS A 130 28.62 6.11 5.48
C HIS A 130 27.26 5.45 5.17
N PRO A 131 26.39 5.26 6.18
CA PRO A 131 25.06 4.72 5.97
C PRO A 131 24.23 5.72 5.16
N PHE A 132 23.20 5.23 4.44
CA PHE A 132 22.25 6.11 3.78
C PHE A 132 21.55 7.04 4.78
N THR A 133 21.31 8.25 4.35
CA THR A 133 20.55 9.28 5.05
C THR A 133 19.28 9.63 4.25
N PRO A 134 18.31 10.35 4.84
CA PRO A 134 17.13 10.79 4.11
C PRO A 134 17.43 11.72 2.93
N ASP A 135 18.62 12.29 2.87
CA ASP A 135 19.06 13.27 1.87
C ASP A 135 19.85 12.65 0.71
N ASP A 136 20.10 11.32 0.73
CA ASP A 136 20.78 10.59 -0.35
C ASP A 136 19.88 10.27 -1.53
#